data_2186909188c4c15d49b8d209722f9956
#
_entry.id   2186909188c4c15d49b8d209722f9956
#
_cell.length_a   1.000
_cell.length_b   1.000
_cell.length_c   1.000
_cell.angle_alpha   90.00
_cell.angle_beta   90.00
_cell.angle_gamma   90.00
#
_symmetry.space_group_name_H-M   'P 1'
#
loop_
_entity.id
_entity.type
_entity.pdbx_description
1 polymer ?
#
loop_
_entity_poly.entity_id
_entity_poly.type
_entity_poly.pdbx_seq_one_letter_code
_entity_poly.pdbx_strand_id
1 'polypeptide(L)'
;MKAKSAFSALTLAIFMLGASSMTYAAGATNPNLPVSQVSEWDKTFPQSNKVEHKKVTFKNRYGITLVGDLYLPKKRTGKLPAIAISGPYGAVKEQSSGLHAQTLAERGFVTLAFDGSFTGESGGEVRDISSPDINTEDFSAAVDFLGTQAFVDRNKIGILGICGWGGFALNAAISDTRIKAVATTTMYDMTRVTAKGYNDSVDENARLEAKKTLNLQRWADFESGKTTYPANGLSQVKDSDALFLREYKDYYRTKRGFHQRSLNSNGAWSNTNALAMMSDKILTYANELKTPVLMAHGEIAHSRYFSEDAFKTLGSKNKELFIVKGANHTDLYDKKIPFDKFEEFFKANLK
;
A
#
# COMPACT_ATOMS: atom_id res chain seq x y z
N MET A 1 32.63 -12.51 17.20
CA MET A 1 32.21 -11.12 16.87
C MET A 1 32.45 -10.81 15.38
N LYS A 2 31.85 -11.52 14.40
CA LYS A 2 32.03 -11.23 12.95
C LYS A 2 30.79 -11.55 12.11
N ALA A 3 29.58 -11.56 12.69
CA ALA A 3 28.35 -11.88 11.95
C ALA A 3 27.42 -10.66 11.72
N LYS A 4 27.81 -9.44 12.09
CA LYS A 4 26.95 -8.25 11.99
C LYS A 4 27.07 -7.47 10.68
N SER A 5 28.07 -7.71 9.82
CA SER A 5 28.30 -6.88 8.63
C SER A 5 27.61 -7.36 7.34
N ALA A 6 27.19 -8.62 7.28
CA ALA A 6 26.59 -9.18 6.07
C ALA A 6 25.07 -8.84 5.90
N PHE A 7 24.40 -8.52 6.99
CA PHE A 7 22.95 -8.22 6.94
C PHE A 7 22.62 -6.78 6.49
N SER A 8 23.54 -5.83 6.70
CA SER A 8 23.30 -4.41 6.39
C SER A 8 23.24 -4.13 4.88
N ALA A 9 24.03 -4.85 4.08
CA ALA A 9 24.08 -4.63 2.63
C ALA A 9 22.87 -5.19 1.88
N LEU A 10 22.27 -6.27 2.38
CA LEU A 10 21.19 -6.97 1.65
C LEU A 10 19.84 -6.24 1.74
N THR A 11 19.56 -5.54 2.81
CA THR A 11 18.27 -4.87 3.01
C THR A 11 18.17 -3.55 2.21
N LEU A 12 19.31 -2.87 2.03
CA LEU A 12 19.38 -1.72 1.12
C LEU A 12 19.30 -2.17 -0.35
N ALA A 13 19.82 -3.38 -0.64
CA ALA A 13 19.87 -3.97 -1.96
C ALA A 13 18.49 -4.30 -2.58
N ILE A 14 17.46 -4.55 -1.78
CA ILE A 14 16.11 -4.80 -2.32
C ILE A 14 15.51 -3.54 -2.96
N PHE A 15 15.94 -2.37 -2.50
CA PHE A 15 15.53 -1.09 -3.08
C PHE A 15 16.60 -0.46 -4.00
N MET A 16 17.84 -0.99 -4.02
CA MET A 16 18.96 -0.38 -4.73
C MET A 16 19.82 -1.36 -5.55
N LEU A 17 19.45 -2.65 -5.70
CA LEU A 17 20.16 -3.60 -6.57
C LEU A 17 19.79 -3.38 -8.03
N GLY A 18 20.66 -2.72 -8.74
CA GLY A 18 20.56 -2.64 -10.19
C GLY A 18 21.42 -1.59 -10.85
N ALA A 19 22.70 -1.53 -10.54
CA ALA A 19 23.65 -0.90 -11.44
C ALA A 19 24.08 -1.92 -12.52
N SER A 20 23.12 -2.33 -13.35
CA SER A 20 23.39 -2.90 -14.68
C SER A 20 22.25 -2.40 -15.58
N SER A 21 22.63 -1.51 -16.49
CA SER A 21 21.79 -0.92 -17.51
C SER A 21 21.23 -2.00 -18.45
N MET A 22 20.05 -2.53 -18.15
CA MET A 22 19.20 -3.14 -19.15
C MET A 22 18.01 -2.23 -19.33
N THR A 23 17.98 -1.53 -20.44
CA THR A 23 16.82 -0.78 -20.92
C THR A 23 15.71 -1.80 -21.24
N TYR A 24 14.85 -2.08 -20.28
CA TYR A 24 13.53 -2.61 -20.58
C TYR A 24 12.66 -1.42 -20.94
N ALA A 25 12.12 -1.44 -22.16
CA ALA A 25 11.01 -0.59 -22.51
C ALA A 25 9.86 -0.99 -21.58
N ALA A 26 9.65 -0.19 -20.52
CA ALA A 26 8.41 -0.24 -19.77
C ALA A 26 7.30 -0.03 -20.81
N GLY A 27 6.38 -0.98 -20.90
CA GLY A 27 5.19 -0.78 -21.71
C GLY A 27 4.47 0.44 -21.14
N ALA A 28 4.68 1.60 -21.76
CA ALA A 28 4.06 2.83 -21.39
C ALA A 28 2.55 2.61 -21.44
N THR A 29 1.92 2.46 -20.28
CA THR A 29 0.47 2.52 -20.18
C THR A 29 0.09 3.95 -20.54
N ASN A 30 -0.58 4.11 -21.68
CA ASN A 30 -1.05 5.40 -22.15
C ASN A 30 -2.01 5.99 -21.09
N PRO A 31 -1.70 7.14 -20.44
CA PRO A 31 -2.52 7.72 -19.41
C PRO A 31 -3.90 8.20 -19.90
N ASN A 32 -4.11 8.20 -21.21
CA ASN A 32 -5.36 8.56 -21.88
C ASN A 32 -6.16 7.35 -22.38
N LEU A 33 -5.82 6.13 -22.00
CA LEU A 33 -6.70 5.01 -22.30
C LEU A 33 -7.99 5.21 -21.52
N PRO A 34 -9.17 5.19 -22.21
CA PRO A 34 -10.44 5.17 -21.51
C PRO A 34 -10.43 3.98 -20.57
N VAL A 35 -10.86 4.21 -19.32
CA VAL A 35 -11.02 3.14 -18.33
C VAL A 35 -11.79 2.03 -19.01
N SER A 36 -11.09 0.96 -19.39
CA SER A 36 -11.70 -0.13 -20.13
C SER A 36 -12.84 -0.69 -19.28
N GLN A 37 -14.02 -0.77 -19.84
CA GLN A 37 -15.09 -1.58 -19.23
C GLN A 37 -14.55 -3.01 -19.29
N VAL A 38 -14.03 -3.48 -18.14
CA VAL A 38 -13.45 -4.81 -18.05
C VAL A 38 -14.60 -5.80 -18.25
N SER A 39 -14.64 -6.44 -19.39
CA SER A 39 -15.61 -7.50 -19.69
C SER A 39 -15.28 -8.80 -18.93
N GLU A 40 -14.04 -8.94 -18.42
CA GLU A 40 -13.56 -10.12 -17.71
C GLU A 40 -13.05 -9.76 -16.31
N TRP A 41 -13.22 -10.72 -15.39
CA TRP A 41 -12.72 -10.62 -14.02
C TRP A 41 -11.21 -10.87 -13.98
N ASP A 42 -10.40 -9.82 -13.92
CA ASP A 42 -8.94 -9.87 -13.95
C ASP A 42 -8.27 -9.89 -12.57
N LYS A 43 -9.03 -10.18 -11.51
CA LYS A 43 -8.54 -10.11 -10.13
C LYS A 43 -7.96 -11.44 -9.66
N THR A 44 -7.06 -11.39 -8.68
CA THR A 44 -6.39 -12.58 -8.13
C THR A 44 -7.26 -13.39 -7.17
N PHE A 45 -8.52 -13.03 -7.03
CA PHE A 45 -9.51 -13.69 -6.19
C PHE A 45 -10.83 -13.88 -6.96
N PRO A 46 -11.66 -14.87 -6.57
CA PRO A 46 -12.91 -15.14 -7.26
C PRO A 46 -13.94 -14.02 -7.08
N GLN A 47 -14.73 -13.79 -8.11
CA GLN A 47 -15.83 -12.82 -8.06
C GLN A 47 -16.96 -13.29 -7.16
N SER A 48 -17.41 -12.41 -6.27
CA SER A 48 -18.56 -12.69 -5.41
C SER A 48 -19.88 -12.41 -6.11
N ASN A 49 -20.86 -13.29 -5.92
CA ASN A 49 -22.22 -13.07 -6.38
C ASN A 49 -23.09 -12.21 -5.42
N LYS A 50 -22.56 -11.83 -4.25
CA LYS A 50 -23.24 -11.04 -3.23
C LYS A 50 -23.06 -9.54 -3.40
N VAL A 51 -22.10 -9.11 -4.21
CA VAL A 51 -21.75 -7.71 -4.42
C VAL A 51 -21.88 -7.30 -5.88
N GLU A 52 -22.16 -6.02 -6.10
CA GLU A 52 -21.98 -5.35 -7.38
C GLU A 52 -20.57 -4.77 -7.43
N HIS A 53 -19.92 -4.83 -8.57
CA HIS A 53 -18.61 -4.25 -8.82
C HIS A 53 -18.67 -3.23 -9.94
N LYS A 54 -18.00 -2.09 -9.76
CA LYS A 54 -17.88 -1.03 -10.78
C LYS A 54 -16.48 -0.45 -10.73
N LYS A 55 -15.83 -0.31 -11.88
CA LYS A 55 -14.62 0.48 -12.01
C LYS A 55 -15.00 1.97 -12.01
N VAL A 56 -14.27 2.76 -11.22
CA VAL A 56 -14.53 4.19 -11.02
C VAL A 56 -13.26 5.00 -11.13
N THR A 57 -13.39 6.30 -11.41
CA THR A 57 -12.28 7.25 -11.40
C THR A 57 -12.64 8.46 -10.54
N PHE A 58 -11.64 9.03 -9.88
CA PHE A 58 -11.76 10.26 -9.11
C PHE A 58 -10.42 10.98 -9.11
N LYS A 59 -10.37 12.23 -8.67
CA LYS A 59 -9.13 13.01 -8.64
C LYS A 59 -8.72 13.33 -7.23
N ASN A 60 -7.42 13.29 -6.96
CA ASN A 60 -6.89 13.89 -5.74
C ASN A 60 -6.71 15.42 -5.91
N ARG A 61 -6.36 16.14 -4.84
CA ARG A 61 -6.21 17.60 -4.87
C ARG A 61 -5.06 18.08 -5.77
N TYR A 62 -4.14 17.20 -6.16
CA TYR A 62 -3.08 17.48 -7.13
C TYR A 62 -3.53 17.31 -8.59
N GLY A 63 -4.80 16.97 -8.81
CA GLY A 63 -5.37 16.75 -10.15
C GLY A 63 -5.03 15.39 -10.75
N ILE A 64 -4.35 14.51 -10.02
CA ILE A 64 -4.04 13.15 -10.48
C ILE A 64 -5.33 12.33 -10.47
N THR A 65 -5.63 11.68 -11.61
CA THR A 65 -6.77 10.76 -11.71
C THR A 65 -6.42 9.42 -11.08
N LEU A 66 -7.17 9.02 -10.07
CA LEU A 66 -7.08 7.71 -9.43
C LEU A 66 -8.13 6.78 -10.03
N VAL A 67 -7.78 5.50 -10.11
CA VAL A 67 -8.67 4.43 -10.58
C VAL A 67 -8.94 3.46 -9.43
N GLY A 68 -10.21 3.17 -9.22
CA GLY A 68 -10.66 2.28 -8.16
C GLY A 68 -11.71 1.28 -8.62
N ASP A 69 -11.85 0.24 -7.83
CA ASP A 69 -12.91 -0.75 -7.89
C ASP A 69 -13.87 -0.53 -6.73
N LEU A 70 -15.08 -0.10 -7.05
CA LEU A 70 -16.17 0.14 -6.09
C LEU A 70 -16.99 -1.14 -5.96
N TYR A 71 -17.16 -1.63 -4.72
CA TYR A 71 -17.98 -2.79 -4.39
C TYR A 71 -19.15 -2.37 -3.52
N LEU A 72 -20.36 -2.81 -3.90
CA LEU A 72 -21.58 -2.51 -3.18
C LEU A 72 -22.33 -3.80 -2.82
N PRO A 73 -22.84 -3.94 -1.59
CA PRO A 73 -23.75 -5.04 -1.26
C PRO A 73 -24.97 -5.04 -2.21
N LYS A 74 -25.29 -6.18 -2.82
CA LYS A 74 -26.51 -6.27 -3.67
C LYS A 74 -27.79 -6.04 -2.88
N LYS A 75 -27.83 -6.56 -1.64
CA LYS A 75 -28.93 -6.33 -0.70
C LYS A 75 -28.56 -5.14 0.18
N ARG A 76 -29.10 -3.97 -0.11
CA ARG A 76 -28.86 -2.73 0.64
C ARG A 76 -30.10 -1.89 0.76
N THR A 77 -30.24 -1.18 1.86
CA THR A 77 -31.31 -0.21 2.11
C THR A 77 -30.71 1.05 2.70
N GLY A 78 -31.16 2.21 2.23
CA GLY A 78 -30.67 3.49 2.72
C GLY A 78 -29.18 3.76 2.40
N LYS A 79 -28.58 4.65 3.17
CA LYS A 79 -27.16 4.98 3.08
C LYS A 79 -26.34 4.05 3.97
N LEU A 80 -25.22 3.57 3.45
CA LEU A 80 -24.34 2.65 4.14
C LEU A 80 -23.05 3.33 4.60
N PRO A 81 -22.39 2.79 5.65
CA PRO A 81 -21.00 3.14 5.95
C PRO A 81 -20.08 2.69 4.83
N ALA A 82 -18.97 3.41 4.64
CA ALA A 82 -18.04 3.14 3.56
C ALA A 82 -16.59 2.97 4.06
N ILE A 83 -15.77 2.22 3.30
CA ILE A 83 -14.35 1.98 3.61
C ILE A 83 -13.53 2.13 2.33
N ALA A 84 -12.54 3.04 2.34
CA ALA A 84 -11.52 3.11 1.30
C ALA A 84 -10.33 2.23 1.66
N ILE A 85 -9.81 1.47 0.68
CA ILE A 85 -8.80 0.43 0.92
C ILE A 85 -7.70 0.53 -0.13
N SER A 86 -6.43 0.51 0.28
CA SER A 86 -5.30 0.44 -0.66
C SER A 86 -4.13 -0.36 -0.11
N GLY A 87 -3.27 -0.77 -1.02
CA GLY A 87 -2.07 -1.56 -0.75
C GLY A 87 -2.20 -3.03 -1.16
N PRO A 88 -1.15 -3.81 -0.95
CA PRO A 88 0.20 -3.46 -0.46
C PRO A 88 0.99 -2.47 -1.33
N TYR A 89 2.10 -1.96 -0.81
CA TYR A 89 3.00 -1.07 -1.55
C TYR A 89 3.60 -1.79 -2.78
N GLY A 90 3.38 -1.23 -3.98
CA GLY A 90 3.74 -1.85 -5.26
C GLY A 90 2.76 -2.94 -5.76
N ALA A 91 1.66 -3.16 -5.05
CA ALA A 91 0.53 -3.96 -5.53
C ALA A 91 -0.49 -3.09 -6.28
N VAL A 92 -1.52 -3.72 -6.83
CA VAL A 92 -2.66 -3.07 -7.48
C VAL A 92 -3.97 -3.53 -6.85
N LYS A 93 -5.04 -2.75 -7.10
CA LYS A 93 -6.39 -2.99 -6.56
C LYS A 93 -7.00 -4.35 -6.92
N GLU A 94 -6.47 -5.01 -7.95
CA GLU A 94 -6.87 -6.35 -8.37
C GLU A 94 -6.32 -7.47 -7.48
N GLN A 95 -5.46 -7.13 -6.52
CA GLN A 95 -4.82 -8.06 -5.58
C GLN A 95 -5.45 -7.97 -4.18
N SER A 96 -4.64 -7.91 -3.13
CA SER A 96 -5.07 -7.93 -1.73
C SER A 96 -6.12 -6.88 -1.37
N SER A 97 -5.95 -5.62 -1.80
CA SER A 97 -6.92 -4.57 -1.48
C SER A 97 -8.30 -4.83 -2.06
N GLY A 98 -8.38 -5.38 -3.27
CA GLY A 98 -9.65 -5.79 -3.87
C GLY A 98 -10.31 -6.95 -3.13
N LEU A 99 -9.53 -7.94 -2.68
CA LEU A 99 -10.04 -9.04 -1.85
C LEU A 99 -10.63 -8.51 -0.52
N HIS A 100 -9.90 -7.61 0.15
CA HIS A 100 -10.40 -6.97 1.37
C HIS A 100 -11.68 -6.18 1.09
N ALA A 101 -11.72 -5.42 0.00
CA ALA A 101 -12.87 -4.61 -0.39
C ALA A 101 -14.10 -5.48 -0.69
N GLN A 102 -13.95 -6.50 -1.54
CA GLN A 102 -15.06 -7.40 -1.85
C GLN A 102 -15.61 -8.08 -0.59
N THR A 103 -14.73 -8.61 0.27
CA THR A 103 -15.16 -9.34 1.46
C THR A 103 -15.84 -8.43 2.49
N LEU A 104 -15.36 -7.18 2.67
CA LEU A 104 -16.04 -6.23 3.55
C LEU A 104 -17.36 -5.72 2.95
N ALA A 105 -17.47 -5.65 1.61
CA ALA A 105 -18.74 -5.34 0.96
C ALA A 105 -19.79 -6.46 1.16
N GLU A 106 -19.37 -7.72 1.14
CA GLU A 106 -20.27 -8.85 1.50
C GLU A 106 -20.81 -8.75 2.93
N ARG A 107 -20.11 -8.02 3.81
CA ARG A 107 -20.44 -7.79 5.21
C ARG A 107 -21.24 -6.51 5.48
N GLY A 108 -21.65 -5.81 4.39
CA GLY A 108 -22.59 -4.70 4.46
C GLY A 108 -21.99 -3.30 4.35
N PHE A 109 -20.72 -3.16 3.99
CA PHE A 109 -20.08 -1.86 3.73
C PHE A 109 -20.08 -1.52 2.24
N VAL A 110 -20.12 -0.24 1.89
CA VAL A 110 -19.64 0.22 0.58
C VAL A 110 -18.12 0.25 0.65
N THR A 111 -17.42 -0.36 -0.30
CA THR A 111 -15.97 -0.39 -0.27
C THR A 111 -15.36 0.05 -1.59
N LEU A 112 -14.21 0.71 -1.51
CA LEU A 112 -13.44 1.19 -2.66
C LEU A 112 -12.00 0.72 -2.53
N ALA A 113 -11.58 -0.23 -3.37
CA ALA A 113 -10.16 -0.54 -3.56
C ALA A 113 -9.60 0.36 -4.66
N PHE A 114 -8.44 1.01 -4.45
CA PHE A 114 -7.88 1.91 -5.44
C PHE A 114 -6.37 1.74 -5.61
N ASP A 115 -5.90 2.04 -6.84
CA ASP A 115 -4.47 2.19 -7.10
C ASP A 115 -4.03 3.59 -6.67
N GLY A 116 -2.89 3.69 -6.00
CA GLY A 116 -2.34 4.98 -5.66
C GLY A 116 -1.79 5.74 -6.86
N SER A 117 -1.62 7.05 -6.70
CA SER A 117 -0.97 7.90 -7.70
C SER A 117 0.33 7.27 -8.20
N PHE A 118 0.59 7.41 -9.48
CA PHE A 118 1.78 6.94 -10.22
C PHE A 118 1.86 5.44 -10.47
N THR A 119 0.90 4.63 -9.99
CA THR A 119 0.96 3.16 -10.09
C THR A 119 -0.34 2.57 -10.64
N GLY A 120 -0.27 1.32 -11.10
CA GLY A 120 -1.42 0.60 -11.63
C GLY A 120 -2.12 1.32 -12.77
N GLU A 121 -3.44 1.45 -12.70
CA GLU A 121 -4.25 2.20 -13.67
C GLU A 121 -4.40 3.69 -13.29
N SER A 122 -3.97 4.11 -12.09
CA SER A 122 -4.01 5.51 -11.67
C SER A 122 -2.98 6.34 -12.43
N GLY A 123 -3.27 7.62 -12.60
CA GLY A 123 -2.44 8.58 -13.32
C GLY A 123 -1.22 9.05 -12.54
N GLY A 124 -0.62 10.10 -13.07
CA GLY A 124 0.59 10.75 -12.53
C GLY A 124 1.83 10.38 -13.34
N GLU A 125 2.67 11.40 -13.57
CA GLU A 125 3.97 11.32 -14.23
C GLU A 125 5.05 11.88 -13.27
N VAL A 126 6.16 11.23 -13.14
CA VAL A 126 6.69 10.01 -13.75
C VAL A 126 5.98 8.78 -13.16
N ARG A 127 5.94 7.67 -13.95
CA ARG A 127 5.33 6.41 -13.48
C ARG A 127 6.23 5.68 -12.48
N ASP A 128 5.59 4.82 -11.68
CA ASP A 128 6.26 3.89 -10.78
C ASP A 128 7.20 4.59 -9.80
N ILE A 129 6.71 5.70 -9.28
CA ILE A 129 7.25 6.44 -8.14
C ILE A 129 6.21 6.49 -7.02
N SER A 130 6.63 6.94 -5.85
CA SER A 130 5.77 7.10 -4.69
C SER A 130 6.19 8.36 -3.91
N SER A 131 5.21 9.06 -3.37
CA SER A 131 5.41 10.25 -2.55
C SER A 131 4.64 10.10 -1.24
N PRO A 132 5.27 10.26 -0.07
CA PRO A 132 4.59 10.16 1.21
C PRO A 132 3.39 11.10 1.34
N ASP A 133 3.51 12.33 0.84
CA ASP A 133 2.44 13.34 0.85
C ASP A 133 1.31 12.94 -0.12
N ILE A 134 1.62 12.68 -1.38
CA ILE A 134 0.61 12.39 -2.41
C ILE A 134 -0.11 11.08 -2.12
N ASN A 135 0.60 10.02 -1.69
CA ASN A 135 -0.05 8.75 -1.39
C ASN A 135 -0.86 8.79 -0.07
N THR A 136 -0.51 9.67 0.87
CA THR A 136 -1.37 9.99 2.01
C THR A 136 -2.65 10.69 1.55
N GLU A 137 -2.52 11.68 0.66
CA GLU A 137 -3.64 12.43 0.07
C GLU A 137 -4.58 11.54 -0.74
N ASP A 138 -4.08 10.49 -1.40
CA ASP A 138 -4.91 9.57 -2.18
C ASP A 138 -6.03 8.91 -1.33
N PHE A 139 -5.81 8.69 -0.02
CA PHE A 139 -6.87 8.27 0.91
C PHE A 139 -7.90 9.36 1.13
N SER A 140 -7.50 10.63 1.30
CA SER A 140 -8.44 11.75 1.44
C SER A 140 -9.29 11.93 0.18
N ALA A 141 -8.70 11.78 -0.99
CA ALA A 141 -9.40 11.80 -2.27
C ALA A 141 -10.42 10.63 -2.39
N ALA A 142 -10.09 9.46 -1.89
CA ALA A 142 -11.02 8.34 -1.83
C ALA A 142 -12.19 8.63 -0.86
N VAL A 143 -11.93 9.33 0.25
CA VAL A 143 -12.99 9.81 1.17
C VAL A 143 -13.87 10.87 0.50
N ASP A 144 -13.30 11.79 -0.29
CA ASP A 144 -14.07 12.76 -1.09
C ASP A 144 -15.02 12.04 -2.04
N PHE A 145 -14.49 11.08 -2.80
CA PHE A 145 -15.28 10.30 -3.75
C PHE A 145 -16.43 9.55 -3.04
N LEU A 146 -16.11 8.79 -1.99
CA LEU A 146 -17.12 8.03 -1.24
C LEU A 146 -18.19 8.95 -0.62
N GLY A 147 -17.77 10.06 -0.03
CA GLY A 147 -18.68 11.02 0.63
C GLY A 147 -19.64 11.74 -0.31
N THR A 148 -19.40 11.70 -1.62
CA THR A 148 -20.28 12.26 -2.65
C THR A 148 -21.26 11.24 -3.24
N GLN A 149 -21.13 9.95 -2.91
CA GLN A 149 -22.03 8.92 -3.42
C GLN A 149 -23.37 8.96 -2.67
N ALA A 150 -24.50 8.94 -3.42
CA ALA A 150 -25.83 9.04 -2.85
C ALA A 150 -26.19 7.91 -1.86
N PHE A 151 -25.54 6.74 -2.01
CA PHE A 151 -25.75 5.54 -1.20
C PHE A 151 -24.77 5.43 -0.01
N VAL A 152 -23.89 6.43 0.20
CA VAL A 152 -22.93 6.47 1.32
C VAL A 152 -23.38 7.47 2.39
N ASP A 153 -23.30 7.07 3.65
CA ASP A 153 -23.37 8.02 4.77
C ASP A 153 -21.99 8.65 4.97
N ARG A 154 -21.83 9.91 4.53
CA ARG A 154 -20.56 10.65 4.59
C ARG A 154 -19.99 10.82 5.99
N ASN A 155 -20.81 10.64 7.04
CA ASN A 155 -20.38 10.70 8.41
C ASN A 155 -19.85 9.36 8.94
N LYS A 156 -19.87 8.31 8.10
CA LYS A 156 -19.53 6.92 8.44
C LYS A 156 -18.51 6.36 7.44
N ILE A 157 -17.42 7.08 7.23
CA ILE A 157 -16.35 6.66 6.31
C ILE A 157 -15.12 6.28 7.12
N GLY A 158 -14.66 5.05 6.91
CA GLY A 158 -13.39 4.53 7.42
C GLY A 158 -12.39 4.27 6.30
N ILE A 159 -11.16 3.96 6.67
CA ILE A 159 -10.11 3.55 5.74
C ILE A 159 -9.38 2.32 6.24
N LEU A 160 -8.81 1.53 5.32
CA LEU A 160 -7.97 0.38 5.62
C LEU A 160 -6.73 0.39 4.73
N GLY A 161 -5.56 0.40 5.35
CA GLY A 161 -4.28 0.35 4.66
C GLY A 161 -3.56 -0.98 4.85
N ILE A 162 -3.02 -1.54 3.77
CA ILE A 162 -2.33 -2.84 3.77
C ILE A 162 -0.83 -2.61 3.54
N CYS A 163 0.03 -3.22 4.38
CA CYS A 163 1.49 -3.11 4.25
C CYS A 163 1.95 -1.62 4.29
N GLY A 164 2.71 -1.15 3.31
CA GLY A 164 3.14 0.26 3.23
C GLY A 164 1.99 1.26 3.20
N TRP A 165 0.85 0.89 2.63
CA TRP A 165 -0.35 1.72 2.66
C TRP A 165 -0.98 1.80 4.05
N GLY A 166 -0.64 0.90 4.97
CA GLY A 166 -1.00 1.03 6.38
C GLY A 166 -0.40 2.26 7.04
N GLY A 167 0.87 2.57 6.72
CA GLY A 167 1.52 3.80 7.17
C GLY A 167 0.85 5.06 6.61
N PHE A 168 0.53 5.08 5.31
CA PHE A 168 -0.18 6.20 4.66
C PHE A 168 -1.61 6.35 5.19
N ALA A 169 -2.32 5.26 5.48
CA ALA A 169 -3.65 5.30 6.08
C ALA A 169 -3.64 5.93 7.48
N LEU A 170 -2.71 5.55 8.34
CA LEU A 170 -2.55 6.18 9.64
C LEU A 170 -2.22 7.68 9.49
N ASN A 171 -1.31 8.01 8.57
CA ASN A 171 -0.92 9.40 8.31
C ASN A 171 -2.10 10.24 7.77
N ALA A 172 -2.94 9.67 6.89
CA ALA A 172 -4.16 10.33 6.42
C ALA A 172 -5.16 10.57 7.56
N ALA A 173 -5.35 9.58 8.44
CA ALA A 173 -6.26 9.72 9.59
C ALA A 173 -5.80 10.74 10.64
N ILE A 174 -4.51 11.08 10.68
CA ILE A 174 -3.99 12.17 11.54
C ILE A 174 -4.49 13.53 11.06
N SER A 175 -4.54 13.75 9.74
CA SER A 175 -4.84 15.06 9.15
C SER A 175 -6.30 15.19 8.67
N ASP A 176 -6.95 14.11 8.26
CA ASP A 176 -8.32 14.13 7.72
C ASP A 176 -9.35 13.70 8.78
N THR A 177 -9.98 14.68 9.42
CA THR A 177 -10.99 14.46 10.48
C THR A 177 -12.31 13.83 9.99
N ARG A 178 -12.51 13.70 8.68
CA ARG A 178 -13.67 13.01 8.07
C ARG A 178 -13.53 11.51 8.15
N ILE A 179 -12.31 11.00 8.33
CA ILE A 179 -12.02 9.58 8.57
C ILE A 179 -12.45 9.24 10.00
N LYS A 180 -13.48 8.38 10.14
CA LYS A 180 -14.09 8.05 11.43
C LYS A 180 -13.53 6.79 12.08
N ALA A 181 -12.85 5.94 11.29
CA ALA A 181 -12.16 4.75 11.78
C ALA A 181 -11.02 4.41 10.82
N VAL A 182 -9.87 4.00 11.33
CA VAL A 182 -8.74 3.55 10.51
C VAL A 182 -8.30 2.16 10.96
N ALA A 183 -8.22 1.25 9.99
CA ALA A 183 -7.63 -0.06 10.21
C ALA A 183 -6.36 -0.23 9.37
N THR A 184 -5.42 -1.01 9.87
CA THR A 184 -4.26 -1.45 9.10
C THR A 184 -4.09 -2.96 9.20
N THR A 185 -3.56 -3.56 8.15
CA THR A 185 -3.11 -4.95 8.18
C THR A 185 -1.66 -5.02 7.75
N THR A 186 -0.84 -5.70 8.57
CA THR A 186 0.59 -5.90 8.32
C THR A 186 1.34 -4.61 7.96
N MET A 187 1.04 -3.52 8.69
CA MET A 187 1.48 -2.15 8.43
C MET A 187 3.00 -2.04 8.33
N TYR A 188 3.44 -1.21 7.38
CA TYR A 188 4.83 -0.78 7.19
C TYR A 188 4.92 0.75 7.20
N ASP A 189 5.93 1.29 7.85
CA ASP A 189 6.36 2.67 7.63
C ASP A 189 7.41 2.69 6.51
N MET A 190 6.97 3.02 5.29
CA MET A 190 7.83 3.03 4.11
C MET A 190 8.92 4.11 4.19
N THR A 191 8.65 5.22 4.87
CA THR A 191 9.65 6.28 5.06
C THR A 191 10.75 5.84 6.03
N ARG A 192 10.36 5.16 7.13
CA ARG A 192 11.31 4.62 8.10
C ARG A 192 12.18 3.53 7.50
N VAL A 193 11.57 2.54 6.83
CA VAL A 193 12.36 1.43 6.27
C VAL A 193 13.30 1.90 5.16
N THR A 194 12.88 2.86 4.34
CA THR A 194 13.74 3.39 3.29
C THR A 194 14.89 4.23 3.86
N ALA A 195 14.62 5.03 4.90
CA ALA A 195 15.64 5.88 5.50
C ALA A 195 16.58 5.13 6.45
N LYS A 196 16.08 4.12 7.17
CA LYS A 196 16.82 3.46 8.26
C LYS A 196 17.06 1.97 8.04
N GLY A 197 16.52 1.38 6.97
CA GLY A 197 16.65 -0.05 6.70
C GLY A 197 15.81 -0.92 7.65
N TYR A 198 15.90 -2.23 7.43
CA TYR A 198 15.26 -3.22 8.27
C TYR A 198 15.83 -3.22 9.70
N ASN A 199 14.98 -3.16 10.70
CA ASN A 199 15.35 -3.01 12.12
C ASN A 199 16.26 -1.79 12.40
N ASP A 200 16.06 -0.70 11.65
CA ASP A 200 16.85 0.54 11.76
C ASP A 200 18.38 0.28 11.61
N SER A 201 18.76 -0.64 10.75
CA SER A 201 20.15 -1.10 10.56
C SER A 201 21.04 -0.15 9.74
N VAL A 202 20.47 0.87 9.11
CA VAL A 202 21.16 1.86 8.28
C VAL A 202 21.43 3.12 9.09
N ASP A 203 22.69 3.41 9.30
CA ASP A 203 23.15 4.62 9.99
C ASP A 203 23.14 5.85 9.07
N GLU A 204 23.53 7.00 9.62
CA GLU A 204 23.56 8.28 8.91
C GLU A 204 24.56 8.26 7.73
N ASN A 205 25.74 7.65 7.92
CA ASN A 205 26.77 7.60 6.89
C ASN A 205 26.34 6.74 5.71
N ALA A 206 25.81 5.54 5.98
CA ALA A 206 25.27 4.66 4.94
C ALA A 206 24.10 5.34 4.17
N ARG A 207 23.24 6.07 4.88
CA ARG A 207 22.17 6.84 4.23
C ARG A 207 22.69 8.00 3.40
N LEU A 208 23.78 8.66 3.82
CA LEU A 208 24.44 9.71 3.04
C LEU A 208 25.00 9.15 1.73
N GLU A 209 25.71 8.01 1.78
CA GLU A 209 26.25 7.37 0.56
C GLU A 209 25.12 6.92 -0.40
N ALA A 210 24.03 6.39 0.14
CA ALA A 210 22.84 6.08 -0.65
C ALA A 210 22.30 7.31 -1.38
N LYS A 211 22.17 8.44 -0.68
CA LYS A 211 21.70 9.70 -1.29
C LYS A 211 22.64 10.20 -2.38
N LYS A 212 23.96 10.11 -2.20
CA LYS A 212 24.94 10.47 -3.24
C LYS A 212 24.72 9.66 -4.52
N THR A 213 24.56 8.33 -4.39
CA THR A 213 24.29 7.44 -5.52
C THR A 213 22.99 7.81 -6.23
N LEU A 214 21.90 8.03 -5.47
CA LEU A 214 20.60 8.41 -6.02
C LEU A 214 20.61 9.78 -6.69
N ASN A 215 21.41 10.74 -6.19
CA ASN A 215 21.52 12.05 -6.81
C ASN A 215 22.36 12.02 -8.10
N LEU A 216 23.36 11.15 -8.21
CA LEU A 216 24.05 10.89 -9.49
C LEU A 216 23.07 10.28 -10.52
N GLN A 217 22.19 9.37 -10.09
CA GLN A 217 21.16 8.82 -10.97
C GLN A 217 20.20 9.90 -11.48
N ARG A 218 19.85 10.91 -10.64
CA ARG A 218 19.01 12.02 -11.08
C ARG A 218 19.63 12.81 -12.23
N TRP A 219 20.94 13.06 -12.20
CA TRP A 219 21.62 13.70 -13.32
C TRP A 219 21.55 12.85 -14.59
N ALA A 220 21.84 11.55 -14.47
CA ALA A 220 21.76 10.64 -15.62
C ALA A 220 20.33 10.57 -16.21
N ASP A 221 19.29 10.52 -15.36
CA ASP A 221 17.90 10.55 -15.82
C ASP A 221 17.56 11.89 -16.50
N PHE A 222 18.01 13.01 -15.94
CA PHE A 222 17.78 14.35 -16.51
C PHE A 222 18.48 14.53 -17.86
N GLU A 223 19.75 14.14 -17.95
CA GLU A 223 20.56 14.26 -19.18
C GLU A 223 20.02 13.37 -20.31
N SER A 224 19.54 12.17 -19.97
CA SER A 224 18.93 11.24 -20.95
C SER A 224 17.49 11.57 -21.30
N GLY A 225 16.81 12.40 -20.51
CA GLY A 225 15.36 12.66 -20.62
C GLY A 225 14.50 11.43 -20.32
N LYS A 226 15.04 10.43 -19.61
CA LYS A 226 14.35 9.16 -19.31
C LYS A 226 14.54 8.77 -17.86
N THR A 227 13.47 8.31 -17.23
CA THR A 227 13.52 7.68 -15.90
C THR A 227 14.08 6.28 -15.99
N THR A 228 15.02 5.95 -15.13
CA THR A 228 15.65 4.63 -15.08
C THR A 228 14.94 3.73 -14.06
N TYR A 229 14.69 2.49 -14.45
CA TYR A 229 14.07 1.44 -13.62
C TYR A 229 15.00 0.24 -13.49
N PRO A 230 15.14 -0.35 -12.29
CA PRO A 230 15.91 -1.57 -12.13
C PRO A 230 15.10 -2.80 -12.60
N ALA A 231 15.76 -3.92 -12.72
CA ALA A 231 15.07 -5.19 -12.86
C ALA A 231 14.24 -5.50 -11.60
N ASN A 232 13.14 -6.23 -11.75
CA ASN A 232 12.30 -6.65 -10.62
C ASN A 232 13.12 -7.49 -9.61
N GLY A 233 13.32 -6.95 -8.40
CA GLY A 233 14.14 -7.59 -7.37
C GLY A 233 13.61 -8.96 -6.92
N LEU A 234 12.28 -9.16 -6.87
CA LEU A 234 11.68 -10.43 -6.48
C LEU A 234 11.90 -11.54 -7.52
N SER A 235 12.19 -11.19 -8.78
CA SER A 235 12.53 -12.19 -9.80
C SER A 235 13.86 -12.86 -9.53
N GLN A 236 14.75 -12.21 -8.79
CA GLN A 236 16.12 -12.65 -8.49
C GLN A 236 16.26 -13.35 -7.14
N VAL A 237 15.19 -13.38 -6.33
CA VAL A 237 15.20 -14.01 -5.01
C VAL A 237 15.46 -15.51 -5.12
N LYS A 238 16.45 -16.00 -4.36
CA LYS A 238 16.91 -17.40 -4.28
C LYS A 238 16.39 -18.07 -3.00
N ASP A 239 16.43 -19.40 -2.97
CA ASP A 239 16.02 -20.18 -1.80
C ASP A 239 16.92 -19.94 -0.58
N SER A 240 18.16 -19.48 -0.80
CA SER A 240 19.12 -19.10 0.26
C SER A 240 18.86 -17.71 0.86
N ASP A 241 17.99 -16.89 0.25
CA ASP A 241 17.71 -15.55 0.73
C ASP A 241 16.80 -15.57 1.97
N ALA A 242 16.69 -14.43 2.65
CA ALA A 242 15.87 -14.31 3.84
C ALA A 242 14.43 -14.78 3.61
N LEU A 243 13.85 -15.46 4.60
CA LEU A 243 12.53 -16.08 4.49
C LEU A 243 11.47 -15.09 4.00
N PHE A 244 11.44 -13.88 4.52
CA PHE A 244 10.43 -12.89 4.13
C PHE A 244 10.52 -12.48 2.65
N LEU A 245 11.71 -12.52 2.03
CA LEU A 245 11.88 -12.27 0.59
C LEU A 245 11.24 -13.39 -0.24
N ARG A 246 11.43 -14.65 0.21
CA ARG A 246 10.81 -15.81 -0.41
C ARG A 246 9.28 -15.79 -0.25
N GLU A 247 8.76 -15.31 0.89
CA GLU A 247 7.33 -15.10 1.12
C GLU A 247 6.75 -14.05 0.17
N TYR A 248 7.46 -12.92 -0.07
CA TYR A 248 7.06 -11.94 -1.08
C TYR A 248 7.10 -12.52 -2.49
N LYS A 249 8.17 -13.25 -2.84
CA LYS A 249 8.26 -13.95 -4.14
C LYS A 249 7.10 -14.93 -4.33
N ASP A 250 6.77 -15.72 -3.30
CA ASP A 250 5.64 -16.66 -3.33
C ASP A 250 4.33 -15.94 -3.62
N TYR A 251 4.05 -14.81 -2.95
CA TYR A 251 2.83 -14.05 -3.23
C TYR A 251 2.85 -13.40 -4.61
N TYR A 252 3.85 -12.57 -4.91
CA TYR A 252 3.81 -11.71 -6.09
C TYR A 252 4.21 -12.38 -7.40
N ARG A 253 4.99 -13.45 -7.35
CA ARG A 253 5.59 -14.09 -8.53
C ARG A 253 5.02 -15.46 -8.87
N THR A 254 3.98 -15.90 -8.16
CA THR A 254 3.26 -17.15 -8.41
C THR A 254 1.78 -16.89 -8.68
N LYS A 255 1.02 -17.92 -9.04
CA LYS A 255 -0.44 -17.84 -9.23
C LYS A 255 -1.21 -17.38 -7.97
N ARG A 256 -0.53 -17.34 -6.81
CA ARG A 256 -1.13 -16.90 -5.55
C ARG A 256 -1.61 -15.45 -5.60
N GLY A 257 -0.82 -14.55 -6.16
CA GLY A 257 -1.14 -13.14 -6.18
C GLY A 257 -0.48 -12.37 -7.32
N PHE A 258 0.07 -13.05 -8.35
CA PHE A 258 0.64 -12.37 -9.51
C PHE A 258 -0.42 -11.57 -10.25
N HIS A 259 -0.09 -10.30 -10.56
CA HIS A 259 -0.89 -9.47 -11.44
C HIS A 259 0.01 -8.66 -12.36
N GLN A 260 -0.31 -8.62 -13.67
CA GLN A 260 0.55 -8.01 -14.69
C GLN A 260 0.84 -6.51 -14.48
N ARG A 261 -0.07 -5.76 -13.84
CA ARG A 261 0.08 -4.32 -13.54
C ARG A 261 0.77 -4.05 -12.20
N SER A 262 1.00 -5.06 -11.37
CA SER A 262 1.67 -4.89 -10.09
C SER A 262 3.17 -4.75 -10.26
N LEU A 263 3.76 -3.70 -9.69
CA LEU A 263 5.20 -3.50 -9.66
C LEU A 263 5.95 -4.67 -9.04
N ASN A 264 5.44 -5.19 -7.93
CA ASN A 264 6.07 -6.32 -7.24
C ASN A 264 5.99 -7.61 -8.08
N SER A 265 4.97 -7.75 -8.92
CA SER A 265 4.83 -8.91 -9.80
C SER A 265 5.65 -8.78 -11.08
N ASN A 266 5.67 -7.63 -11.73
CA ASN A 266 6.17 -7.52 -13.11
C ASN A 266 6.96 -6.24 -13.42
N GLY A 267 7.14 -5.34 -12.46
CA GLY A 267 7.82 -4.05 -12.64
C GLY A 267 8.83 -3.78 -11.53
N ALA A 268 9.16 -2.52 -11.37
CA ALA A 268 9.99 -2.02 -10.29
C ALA A 268 9.73 -0.52 -10.08
N TRP A 269 9.97 -0.04 -8.88
CA TRP A 269 10.03 1.40 -8.59
C TRP A 269 11.20 2.04 -9.33
N SER A 270 11.08 3.32 -9.71
CA SER A 270 12.19 4.04 -10.31
C SER A 270 13.42 4.03 -9.41
N ASN A 271 14.62 4.09 -9.99
CA ASN A 271 15.86 4.10 -9.21
C ASN A 271 15.93 5.23 -8.19
N THR A 272 15.27 6.36 -8.45
CA THR A 272 15.28 7.54 -7.57
C THR A 272 14.09 7.60 -6.60
N ASN A 273 13.18 6.62 -6.63
CA ASN A 273 11.98 6.58 -5.78
C ASN A 273 12.30 6.73 -4.28
N ALA A 274 13.40 6.15 -3.81
CA ALA A 274 13.79 6.20 -2.41
C ALA A 274 14.04 7.64 -1.88
N LEU A 275 14.37 8.61 -2.73
CA LEU A 275 14.65 9.98 -2.31
C LEU A 275 13.44 10.63 -1.63
N ALA A 276 12.23 10.46 -2.16
CA ALA A 276 11.01 10.98 -1.53
C ALA A 276 10.78 10.36 -0.15
N MET A 277 10.97 9.04 -0.03
CA MET A 277 10.79 8.32 1.23
C MET A 277 11.86 8.67 2.29
N MET A 278 13.06 9.10 1.87
CA MET A 278 14.12 9.53 2.79
C MET A 278 14.00 10.98 3.24
N SER A 279 13.30 11.82 2.48
CA SER A 279 13.20 13.26 2.75
C SER A 279 11.99 13.62 3.61
N ASP A 280 10.96 12.77 3.62
CA ASP A 280 9.73 13.01 4.34
C ASP A 280 9.42 11.86 5.32
N LYS A 281 8.97 12.21 6.52
CA LYS A 281 8.66 11.26 7.58
C LYS A 281 7.17 11.28 7.88
N ILE A 282 6.48 10.19 7.57
CA ILE A 282 5.09 9.99 7.99
C ILE A 282 5.00 9.77 9.51
N LEU A 283 3.81 9.85 10.05
CA LEU A 283 3.49 9.61 11.46
C LEU A 283 4.17 10.60 12.44
N THR A 284 4.66 11.74 11.95
CA THR A 284 5.30 12.77 12.79
C THR A 284 4.35 13.27 13.89
N TYR A 285 3.07 13.38 13.58
CA TYR A 285 2.02 13.82 14.52
C TYR A 285 1.13 12.66 14.99
N ALA A 286 1.67 11.44 15.08
CA ALA A 286 0.93 10.24 15.48
C ALA A 286 0.23 10.39 16.85
N ASN A 287 0.83 11.15 17.78
CA ASN A 287 0.27 11.44 19.10
C ASN A 287 -0.99 12.33 19.04
N GLU A 288 -1.27 12.99 17.92
CA GLU A 288 -2.47 13.81 17.73
C GLU A 288 -3.66 13.01 17.18
N LEU A 289 -3.45 11.81 16.68
CA LEU A 289 -4.51 10.95 16.15
C LEU A 289 -5.55 10.66 17.23
N LYS A 290 -6.81 11.02 16.97
CA LYS A 290 -7.95 10.78 17.88
C LYS A 290 -8.91 9.73 17.34
N THR A 291 -8.87 9.48 16.03
CA THR A 291 -9.69 8.47 15.34
C THR A 291 -9.47 7.07 15.95
N PRO A 292 -10.51 6.25 16.11
CA PRO A 292 -10.36 4.84 16.47
C PRO A 292 -9.44 4.08 15.53
N VAL A 293 -8.57 3.23 16.08
CA VAL A 293 -7.53 2.49 15.32
C VAL A 293 -7.56 1.01 15.62
N LEU A 294 -7.58 0.19 14.57
CA LEU A 294 -7.28 -1.24 14.64
C LEU A 294 -6.05 -1.57 13.80
N MET A 295 -5.02 -2.13 14.42
CA MET A 295 -3.83 -2.61 13.72
C MET A 295 -3.77 -4.13 13.80
N ALA A 296 -3.99 -4.83 12.68
CA ALA A 296 -3.79 -6.27 12.61
C ALA A 296 -2.39 -6.60 12.08
N HIS A 297 -1.66 -7.50 12.73
CA HIS A 297 -0.34 -7.93 12.26
C HIS A 297 -0.10 -9.42 12.52
N GLY A 298 0.69 -10.06 11.67
CA GLY A 298 1.04 -11.46 11.85
C GLY A 298 2.05 -11.68 12.98
N GLU A 299 1.84 -12.73 13.78
CA GLU A 299 2.69 -13.07 14.93
C GLU A 299 4.17 -13.25 14.54
N ILE A 300 4.41 -13.96 13.42
CA ILE A 300 5.75 -14.27 12.92
C ILE A 300 6.18 -13.39 11.75
N ALA A 301 5.45 -12.30 11.49
CA ALA A 301 5.79 -11.37 10.44
C ALA A 301 7.08 -10.60 10.77
N HIS A 302 8.04 -10.59 9.85
CA HIS A 302 9.32 -9.87 9.98
C HIS A 302 9.13 -8.37 10.24
N SER A 303 7.98 -7.82 9.82
CA SER A 303 7.62 -6.40 9.88
C SER A 303 6.82 -6.01 11.12
N ARG A 304 6.55 -6.94 12.06
CA ARG A 304 5.64 -6.69 13.19
C ARG A 304 6.06 -5.49 14.04
N TYR A 305 7.36 -5.24 14.16
CA TYR A 305 7.89 -4.11 14.93
C TYR A 305 7.40 -2.73 14.42
N PHE A 306 7.07 -2.57 13.13
CA PHE A 306 6.50 -1.32 12.63
C PHE A 306 5.14 -1.02 13.27
N SER A 307 4.26 -2.03 13.35
CA SER A 307 2.97 -1.86 14.02
C SER A 307 3.12 -1.66 15.52
N GLU A 308 3.99 -2.42 16.17
CA GLU A 308 4.22 -2.30 17.62
C GLU A 308 4.76 -0.92 18.00
N ASP A 309 5.69 -0.37 17.23
CA ASP A 309 6.28 0.93 17.50
C ASP A 309 5.31 2.07 17.16
N ALA A 310 4.63 1.99 16.01
CA ALA A 310 3.60 2.98 15.68
C ALA A 310 2.49 2.99 16.72
N PHE A 311 1.99 1.81 17.15
CA PHE A 311 0.95 1.69 18.16
C PHE A 311 1.28 2.42 19.47
N LYS A 312 2.55 2.38 19.90
CA LYS A 312 3.01 3.09 21.12
C LYS A 312 2.85 4.60 20.99
N THR A 313 3.03 5.15 19.78
CA THR A 313 3.03 6.62 19.53
C THR A 313 1.64 7.18 19.23
N LEU A 314 0.68 6.36 18.77
CA LEU A 314 -0.67 6.82 18.43
C LEU A 314 -1.40 7.41 19.64
N GLY A 315 -1.95 8.62 19.48
CA GLY A 315 -2.66 9.35 20.54
C GLY A 315 -4.12 8.92 20.74
N SER A 316 -4.66 8.04 19.89
CA SER A 316 -6.02 7.50 20.03
C SER A 316 -6.18 6.72 21.33
N LYS A 317 -7.26 7.01 22.07
CA LYS A 317 -7.65 6.24 23.27
C LYS A 317 -8.42 4.98 22.91
N ASN A 318 -9.02 4.92 21.72
CA ASN A 318 -9.69 3.74 21.17
C ASN A 318 -8.78 3.10 20.13
N LYS A 319 -7.78 2.35 20.58
CA LYS A 319 -6.83 1.67 19.71
C LYS A 319 -6.58 0.23 20.16
N GLU A 320 -6.44 -0.65 19.19
CA GLU A 320 -6.14 -2.07 19.41
C GLU A 320 -5.04 -2.55 18.46
N LEU A 321 -4.10 -3.32 18.98
CA LEU A 321 -3.14 -4.10 18.21
C LEU A 321 -3.53 -5.58 18.28
N PHE A 322 -4.04 -6.11 17.17
CA PHE A 322 -4.51 -7.48 17.06
C PHE A 322 -3.47 -8.36 16.37
N ILE A 323 -2.90 -9.32 17.12
CA ILE A 323 -1.88 -10.23 16.58
C ILE A 323 -2.52 -11.51 16.08
N VAL A 324 -2.37 -11.77 14.78
CA VAL A 324 -2.88 -12.99 14.12
C VAL A 324 -1.87 -14.13 14.32
N LYS A 325 -2.25 -15.10 15.13
CA LYS A 325 -1.39 -16.22 15.54
C LYS A 325 -0.86 -17.02 14.34
N GLY A 326 0.43 -17.30 14.33
CA GLY A 326 1.11 -18.08 13.31
C GLY A 326 1.04 -17.51 11.89
N ALA A 327 0.66 -16.24 11.73
CA ALA A 327 0.65 -15.58 10.42
C ALA A 327 1.97 -14.85 10.16
N ASN A 328 2.50 -14.98 8.95
CA ASN A 328 3.58 -14.15 8.44
C ASN A 328 3.01 -12.86 7.79
N HIS A 329 3.89 -12.06 7.19
CA HIS A 329 3.49 -10.79 6.59
C HIS A 329 2.48 -10.97 5.43
N THR A 330 2.76 -11.87 4.51
CA THR A 330 1.94 -12.07 3.29
C THR A 330 0.72 -12.95 3.53
N ASP A 331 0.63 -13.64 4.66
CA ASP A 331 -0.58 -14.39 5.02
C ASP A 331 -1.80 -13.46 5.23
N LEU A 332 -1.56 -12.20 5.62
CA LEU A 332 -2.61 -11.20 5.78
C LEU A 332 -3.00 -10.54 4.45
N TYR A 333 -2.43 -10.95 3.34
CA TYR A 333 -2.83 -10.49 2.02
C TYR A 333 -4.01 -11.29 1.45
N ASP A 334 -4.08 -12.61 1.76
CA ASP A 334 -5.04 -13.52 1.13
C ASP A 334 -5.47 -14.74 1.97
N LYS A 335 -4.71 -15.15 3.00
CA LYS A 335 -4.94 -16.42 3.69
C LYS A 335 -5.53 -16.27 5.10
N LYS A 336 -4.92 -15.45 5.94
CA LYS A 336 -5.24 -15.32 7.37
C LYS A 336 -5.73 -13.91 7.72
N ILE A 337 -6.53 -13.31 6.84
CA ILE A 337 -7.08 -11.98 7.06
C ILE A 337 -8.14 -12.06 8.17
N PRO A 338 -8.04 -11.26 9.24
CA PRO A 338 -9.00 -11.29 10.34
C PRO A 338 -10.27 -10.48 10.01
N PHE A 339 -11.04 -10.91 8.99
CA PHE A 339 -12.20 -10.18 8.50
C PHE A 339 -13.28 -9.96 9.56
N ASP A 340 -13.49 -10.92 10.46
CA ASP A 340 -14.48 -10.78 11.54
C ASP A 340 -14.07 -9.63 12.49
N LYS A 341 -12.77 -9.50 12.76
CA LYS A 341 -12.24 -8.42 13.58
C LYS A 341 -12.35 -7.06 12.89
N PHE A 342 -12.10 -6.97 11.59
CA PHE A 342 -12.33 -5.74 10.82
C PHE A 342 -13.82 -5.38 10.79
N GLU A 343 -14.69 -6.33 10.55
CA GLU A 343 -16.15 -6.10 10.57
C GLU A 343 -16.62 -5.57 11.92
N GLU A 344 -16.24 -6.24 13.02
CA GLU A 344 -16.56 -5.80 14.38
C GLU A 344 -16.10 -4.36 14.63
N PHE A 345 -14.83 -4.07 14.31
CA PHE A 345 -14.24 -2.75 14.50
C PHE A 345 -14.96 -1.66 13.72
N PHE A 346 -15.19 -1.85 12.41
CA PHE A 346 -15.86 -0.85 11.60
C PHE A 346 -17.34 -0.70 11.97
N LYS A 347 -18.06 -1.76 12.28
CA LYS A 347 -19.45 -1.67 12.78
C LYS A 347 -19.56 -0.93 14.12
N ALA A 348 -18.58 -1.08 14.99
CA ALA A 348 -18.55 -0.37 16.27
C ALA A 348 -18.28 1.14 16.13
N ASN A 349 -17.49 1.55 15.14
CA ASN A 349 -16.96 2.90 15.04
C ASN A 349 -17.56 3.73 13.87
N LEU A 350 -18.31 3.11 12.94
CA LEU A 350 -19.02 3.77 11.84
C LEU A 350 -20.55 3.76 12.07
N LYS A 351 -20.99 4.14 13.30
CA LYS A 351 -22.41 4.19 13.69
C LYS A 351 -23.08 5.48 13.31
#